data_1d3cdf37d2cfded38f388792b297c074
#
_entry.id   1d3cdf37d2cfded38f388792b297c074
#
_cell.length_a   1.000
_cell.length_b   1.000
_cell.length_c   1.000
_cell.angle_alpha   90.00
_cell.angle_beta   90.00
_cell.angle_gamma   90.00
#
_symmetry.space_group_name_H-M   'P 1'
#
loop_
_entity.id
_entity.type
_entity.pdbx_description
1 polymer ?
#
loop_
_entity_poly.entity_id
_entity_poly.type
_entity_poly.pdbx_seq_one_letter_code
_entity_poly.pdbx_strand_id
1 'polypeptide(L)'
;MSDDWKIRFGTAGTSDSFAAQGYKTSLEVPEYTAKMGLNAFEYQCGRGVRLGLDKAAKMAAFSAPKDILFSVHAPYYISMSSLEEDKRLNSIQYLLQSAAVCRALGGKRIIFHSGSCGKQSRE
;
A
#
# COMPACT_ATOMS: atom_id res chain seq x y z
N MET A 1 -25.04 -9.84 -3.24
CA MET A 1 -23.66 -10.15 -3.66
C MET A 1 -22.77 -8.99 -3.29
N SER A 2 -21.66 -9.25 -2.62
CA SER A 2 -20.73 -8.20 -2.29
C SER A 2 -20.05 -7.67 -3.56
N ASP A 3 -19.74 -6.37 -3.61
CA ASP A 3 -18.98 -5.73 -4.69
C ASP A 3 -17.52 -6.24 -4.78
N ASP A 4 -17.17 -7.25 -3.98
CA ASP A 4 -15.83 -7.82 -3.89
C ASP A 4 -15.34 -8.48 -5.21
N TRP A 5 -16.27 -8.79 -6.11
CA TRP A 5 -15.97 -9.42 -7.41
C TRP A 5 -15.84 -8.45 -8.58
N LYS A 6 -15.98 -7.17 -8.30
CA LYS A 6 -15.80 -6.16 -9.33
C LYS A 6 -14.34 -6.09 -9.76
N ILE A 7 -14.10 -6.19 -11.06
CA ILE A 7 -12.76 -5.99 -11.61
C ILE A 7 -12.34 -4.54 -11.38
N ARG A 8 -11.13 -4.36 -10.88
CA ARG A 8 -10.58 -3.05 -10.58
C ARG A 8 -9.24 -2.85 -11.27
N PHE A 9 -9.05 -1.68 -11.81
CA PHE A 9 -7.80 -1.26 -12.43
C PHE A 9 -7.27 -0.03 -11.72
N GLY A 10 -5.96 0.01 -11.51
CA GLY A 10 -5.33 1.11 -10.81
C GLY A 10 -3.82 1.13 -11.00
N THR A 11 -3.18 2.09 -10.35
CA THR A 11 -1.74 2.24 -10.36
C THR A 11 -1.13 1.81 -9.03
N ALA A 12 0.14 1.44 -9.08
CA ALA A 12 0.97 1.21 -7.91
C ALA A 12 1.79 2.48 -7.65
N GLY A 13 1.31 3.29 -6.72
CA GLY A 13 1.87 4.61 -6.45
C GLY A 13 1.48 5.67 -7.47
N THR A 14 2.04 6.85 -7.31
CA THR A 14 1.85 7.98 -8.21
C THR A 14 3.00 8.06 -9.22
N SER A 15 2.69 8.55 -10.42
CA SER A 15 3.69 8.83 -11.43
C SER A 15 4.06 10.32 -11.45
N ASP A 16 5.00 10.69 -12.30
CA ASP A 16 5.40 12.10 -12.50
C ASP A 16 4.21 12.98 -12.89
N SER A 17 3.19 12.41 -13.54
CA SER A 17 1.98 13.12 -13.89
C SER A 17 1.20 13.65 -12.70
N PHE A 18 1.32 13.04 -11.53
CA PHE A 18 0.69 13.52 -10.30
C PHE A 18 1.19 14.94 -9.95
N ALA A 19 2.50 15.10 -9.85
CA ALA A 19 3.10 16.40 -9.58
C ALA A 19 2.90 17.38 -10.74
N ALA A 20 2.99 16.91 -11.99
CA ALA A 20 2.79 17.73 -13.18
C ALA A 20 1.38 18.32 -13.27
N GLN A 21 0.38 17.62 -12.73
CA GLN A 21 -1.00 18.09 -12.66
C GLN A 21 -1.28 18.99 -11.44
N GLY A 22 -0.27 19.29 -10.63
CA GLY A 22 -0.36 20.18 -9.49
C GLY A 22 -0.73 19.51 -8.17
N TYR A 23 -0.87 18.19 -8.13
CA TYR A 23 -1.12 17.47 -6.89
C TYR A 23 0.14 17.42 -6.02
N LYS A 24 -0.02 17.51 -4.71
CA LYS A 24 1.11 17.63 -3.78
C LYS A 24 1.08 16.64 -2.63
N THR A 25 -0.09 16.20 -2.22
CA THR A 25 -0.24 15.36 -1.02
C THR A 25 -1.00 14.07 -1.31
N SER A 26 -0.77 13.06 -0.48
CA SER A 26 -1.49 11.79 -0.57
C SER A 26 -3.01 11.93 -0.42
N LEU A 27 -3.49 13.01 0.21
CA LEU A 27 -4.92 13.28 0.33
C LEU A 27 -5.59 13.53 -1.03
N GLU A 28 -4.81 13.89 -2.04
CA GLU A 28 -5.28 14.17 -3.40
C GLU A 28 -5.27 12.92 -4.31
N VAL A 29 -4.73 11.80 -3.81
CA VAL A 29 -4.68 10.54 -4.55
C VAL A 29 -6.07 10.05 -4.99
N PRO A 30 -7.12 10.13 -4.17
CA PRO A 30 -8.46 9.72 -4.61
C PRO A 30 -8.94 10.52 -5.82
N GLU A 31 -8.76 11.84 -5.82
CA GLU A 31 -9.14 12.70 -6.96
C GLU A 31 -8.32 12.36 -8.21
N TYR A 32 -7.02 12.23 -8.06
CA TYR A 32 -6.11 11.87 -9.15
C TYR A 32 -6.50 10.52 -9.78
N THR A 33 -6.77 9.52 -8.95
CA THR A 33 -7.17 8.18 -9.41
C THR A 33 -8.51 8.21 -10.14
N ALA A 34 -9.50 8.89 -9.57
CA ALA A 34 -10.83 9.03 -10.18
C ALA A 34 -10.77 9.77 -11.52
N LYS A 35 -9.96 10.80 -11.60
CA LYS A 35 -9.79 11.60 -12.84
C LYS A 35 -9.22 10.77 -13.99
N MET A 36 -8.41 9.76 -13.69
CA MET A 36 -7.91 8.81 -14.68
C MET A 36 -8.94 7.73 -15.06
N GLY A 37 -10.11 7.72 -14.45
CA GLY A 37 -11.11 6.68 -14.65
C GLY A 37 -10.77 5.35 -13.99
N LEU A 38 -9.87 5.36 -13.01
CA LEU A 38 -9.42 4.16 -12.29
C LEU A 38 -10.18 3.99 -10.97
N ASN A 39 -10.28 2.75 -10.51
CA ASN A 39 -11.03 2.40 -9.30
C ASN A 39 -10.23 1.59 -8.28
N ALA A 40 -8.92 1.60 -8.41
CA ALA A 40 -7.99 0.98 -7.46
C ALA A 40 -6.71 1.80 -7.36
N PHE A 41 -6.07 1.73 -6.22
CA PHE A 41 -4.76 2.33 -6.00
C PHE A 41 -3.98 1.51 -4.99
N GLU A 42 -2.73 1.18 -5.30
CA GLU A 42 -1.84 0.51 -4.37
C GLU A 42 -0.88 1.53 -3.75
N TYR A 43 -1.04 1.74 -2.44
CA TYR A 43 -0.15 2.62 -1.71
C TYR A 43 1.21 1.94 -1.51
N GLN A 44 2.27 2.64 -1.91
CA GLN A 44 3.64 2.13 -1.82
C GLN A 44 4.32 2.67 -0.56
N CYS A 45 4.64 1.79 0.38
CA CYS A 45 5.37 2.19 1.59
C CYS A 45 6.84 2.49 1.33
N GLY A 46 7.42 1.90 0.29
CA GLY A 46 8.81 2.14 -0.09
C GLY A 46 9.80 1.73 1.00
N ARG A 47 10.44 2.72 1.60
CA ARG A 47 11.47 2.50 2.64
C ARG A 47 10.94 2.49 4.06
N GLY A 48 9.64 2.57 4.26
CA GLY A 48 9.04 2.52 5.59
C GLY A 48 7.60 2.98 5.57
N VAL A 49 6.88 2.64 6.62
CA VAL A 49 5.47 3.01 6.77
C VAL A 49 5.41 4.43 7.35
N ARG A 50 5.27 5.42 6.49
CA ARG A 50 5.27 6.85 6.86
C ARG A 50 3.89 7.48 6.86
N LEU A 51 2.91 6.83 6.26
CA LEU A 51 1.54 7.33 6.22
C LEU A 51 0.91 7.21 7.61
N GLY A 52 0.54 8.33 8.19
CA GLY A 52 -0.17 8.35 9.48
C GLY A 52 -1.60 7.80 9.34
N LEU A 53 -2.11 7.18 10.40
CA LEU A 53 -3.42 6.55 10.39
C LEU A 53 -4.55 7.56 10.14
N ASP A 54 -4.44 8.77 10.68
CA ASP A 54 -5.44 9.83 10.46
C ASP A 54 -5.50 10.24 8.99
N LYS A 55 -4.34 10.38 8.36
CA LYS A 55 -4.26 10.72 6.94
C LYS A 55 -4.81 9.60 6.07
N ALA A 56 -4.48 8.36 6.41
CA ALA A 56 -5.02 7.17 5.75
C ALA A 56 -6.55 7.11 5.84
N ALA A 57 -7.10 7.39 7.01
CA ALA A 57 -8.55 7.42 7.20
C ALA A 57 -9.23 8.52 6.37
N LYS A 58 -8.60 9.68 6.24
CA LYS A 58 -9.09 10.77 5.35
C LYS A 58 -9.05 10.35 3.88
N MET A 59 -7.98 9.69 3.45
CA MET A 59 -7.90 9.14 2.09
C MET A 59 -9.02 8.14 1.83
N ALA A 60 -9.31 7.28 2.78
CA ALA A 60 -10.43 6.33 2.69
C ALA A 60 -11.78 7.06 2.56
N ALA A 61 -12.00 8.09 3.37
CA ALA A 61 -13.22 8.88 3.32
C ALA A 61 -13.41 9.59 1.98
N PHE A 62 -12.35 10.15 1.41
CA PHE A 62 -12.39 10.78 0.08
C PHE A 62 -12.57 9.77 -1.06
N SER A 63 -12.15 8.54 -0.85
CA SER A 63 -12.21 7.48 -1.87
C SER A 63 -13.54 6.76 -1.92
N ALA A 64 -14.25 6.66 -0.79
CA ALA A 64 -15.50 5.91 -0.70
C ALA A 64 -16.56 6.36 -1.71
N PRO A 65 -16.85 7.69 -1.86
CA PRO A 65 -17.82 8.15 -2.87
C PRO A 65 -17.39 7.92 -4.31
N LYS A 66 -16.10 7.70 -4.54
CA LYS A 66 -15.48 7.51 -5.86
C LYS A 66 -15.31 6.03 -6.21
N ASP A 67 -15.70 5.13 -5.32
CA ASP A 67 -15.56 3.68 -5.47
C ASP A 67 -14.11 3.27 -5.77
N ILE A 68 -13.15 3.83 -5.05
CA ILE A 68 -11.72 3.49 -5.16
C ILE A 68 -11.36 2.59 -3.99
N LEU A 69 -10.77 1.42 -4.28
CA LEU A 69 -10.26 0.49 -3.29
C LEU A 69 -8.73 0.60 -3.21
N PHE A 70 -8.22 0.68 -2.00
CA PHE A 70 -6.78 0.66 -1.73
C PHE A 70 -6.28 -0.76 -1.43
N SER A 71 -5.07 -1.04 -1.88
CA SER A 71 -4.19 -2.05 -1.33
C SER A 71 -2.90 -1.37 -0.86
N VAL A 72 -2.08 -2.09 -0.11
CA VAL A 72 -0.82 -1.54 0.41
C VAL A 72 0.33 -2.47 0.02
N HIS A 73 1.35 -1.93 -0.61
CA HIS A 73 2.62 -2.61 -0.77
C HIS A 73 3.51 -2.25 0.42
N ALA A 74 3.81 -3.25 1.24
CA ALA A 74 4.65 -3.09 2.43
C ALA A 74 6.08 -2.68 2.06
N PRO A 75 6.87 -2.16 3.02
CA PRO A 75 8.26 -1.79 2.76
C PRO A 75 9.08 -2.94 2.18
N TYR A 76 9.98 -2.63 1.28
CA TYR A 76 10.77 -3.67 0.60
C TYR A 76 11.89 -4.27 1.46
N TYR A 77 12.13 -3.74 2.65
CA TYR A 77 13.11 -4.27 3.60
C TYR A 77 12.68 -5.55 4.31
N ILE A 78 11.47 -6.01 4.09
CA ILE A 78 10.95 -7.22 4.73
C ILE A 78 11.76 -8.44 4.26
N SER A 79 12.26 -9.20 5.23
CA SER A 79 12.96 -10.46 5.00
C SER A 79 12.63 -11.45 6.10
N MET A 80 11.64 -12.28 5.84
CA MET A 80 11.21 -13.33 6.78
C MET A 80 12.17 -14.51 6.79
N SER A 81 13.02 -14.61 5.79
CA SER A 81 14.03 -15.66 5.65
C SER A 81 15.43 -15.25 6.13
N SER A 82 15.58 -14.07 6.72
CA SER A 82 16.89 -13.62 7.20
C SER A 82 17.45 -14.55 8.28
N LEU A 83 18.75 -14.80 8.24
CA LEU A 83 19.47 -15.50 9.29
C LEU A 83 19.60 -14.67 10.58
N GLU A 84 19.48 -13.35 10.46
CA GLU A 84 19.52 -12.43 11.58
C GLU A 84 18.13 -12.29 12.20
N GLU A 85 18.01 -12.68 13.47
CA GLU A 85 16.75 -12.63 14.19
C GLU A 85 16.16 -11.23 14.25
N ASP A 86 16.99 -10.22 14.50
CA ASP A 86 16.56 -8.82 14.56
C ASP A 86 15.88 -8.38 13.25
N LYS A 87 16.40 -8.82 12.12
CA LYS A 87 15.81 -8.50 10.81
C LYS A 87 14.47 -9.19 10.61
N ARG A 88 14.33 -10.44 11.09
CA ARG A 88 13.03 -11.13 11.05
C ARG A 88 12.00 -10.43 11.93
N LEU A 89 12.38 -10.05 13.14
CA LEU A 89 11.49 -9.34 14.09
C LEU A 89 11.09 -7.96 13.53
N ASN A 90 12.02 -7.22 12.96
CA ASN A 90 11.73 -5.94 12.29
C ASN A 90 10.78 -6.12 11.11
N SER A 91 10.93 -7.21 10.38
CA SER A 91 10.02 -7.52 9.25
C SER A 91 8.59 -7.74 9.73
N ILE A 92 8.41 -8.41 10.87
CA ILE A 92 7.08 -8.57 11.48
C ILE A 92 6.49 -7.21 11.84
N GLN A 93 7.28 -6.30 12.41
CA GLN A 93 6.81 -4.95 12.75
C GLN A 93 6.39 -4.17 11.50
N TYR A 94 7.15 -4.24 10.41
CA TYR A 94 6.77 -3.63 9.15
C TYR A 94 5.45 -4.17 8.60
N LEU A 95 5.23 -5.48 8.72
CA LEU A 95 3.95 -6.09 8.30
C LEU A 95 2.79 -5.61 9.16
N LEU A 96 2.96 -5.52 10.48
CA LEU A 96 1.94 -5.02 11.39
C LEU A 96 1.60 -3.56 11.12
N GLN A 97 2.60 -2.72 10.90
CA GLN A 97 2.41 -1.31 10.53
C GLN A 97 1.69 -1.17 9.18
N SER A 98 2.07 -1.98 8.21
CA SER A 98 1.43 -1.99 6.90
C SER A 98 -0.03 -2.43 6.99
N ALA A 99 -0.33 -3.41 7.84
CA ALA A 99 -1.69 -3.87 8.10
C ALA A 99 -2.56 -2.76 8.73
N ALA A 100 -2.00 -2.03 9.70
CA ALA A 100 -2.71 -0.92 10.33
C ALA A 100 -3.05 0.19 9.32
N VAL A 101 -2.11 0.57 8.47
CA VAL A 101 -2.32 1.56 7.41
C VAL A 101 -3.34 1.06 6.39
N CYS A 102 -3.22 -0.20 5.96
CA CYS A 102 -4.16 -0.81 5.03
C CYS A 102 -5.59 -0.77 5.57
N ARG A 103 -5.77 -1.12 6.84
CA ARG A 103 -7.07 -1.06 7.51
C ARG A 103 -7.61 0.36 7.54
N ALA A 104 -6.79 1.35 7.89
CA ALA A 104 -7.18 2.75 7.91
C ALA A 104 -7.58 3.26 6.53
N LEU A 105 -6.93 2.80 5.47
CA LEU A 105 -7.28 3.08 4.07
C LEU A 105 -8.55 2.38 3.59
N GLY A 106 -9.15 1.50 4.41
CA GLY A 106 -10.29 0.67 4.01
C GLY A 106 -9.91 -0.49 3.08
N GLY A 107 -8.62 -0.77 2.95
CA GLY A 107 -8.10 -1.85 2.13
C GLY A 107 -8.19 -3.22 2.81
N LYS A 108 -8.02 -4.26 2.02
CA LYS A 108 -8.11 -5.66 2.47
C LYS A 108 -6.89 -6.49 2.12
N ARG A 109 -5.93 -5.92 1.39
CA ARG A 109 -4.77 -6.65 0.88
C ARG A 109 -3.47 -5.90 1.14
N ILE A 110 -2.49 -6.66 1.60
CA ILE A 110 -1.11 -6.22 1.72
C ILE A 110 -0.28 -7.08 0.80
N ILE A 111 0.56 -6.45 0.02
CA ILE A 111 1.52 -7.12 -0.85
C ILE A 111 2.91 -6.92 -0.26
N PHE A 112 3.69 -7.96 -0.14
CA PHE A 112 5.05 -7.86 0.38
C PHE A 112 5.98 -8.90 -0.24
N HIS A 113 7.24 -8.58 -0.27
CA HIS A 113 8.30 -9.52 -0.59
C HIS A 113 8.67 -10.30 0.67
N SER A 114 8.48 -11.59 0.67
CA SER A 114 8.70 -12.42 1.88
C SER A 114 10.18 -12.61 2.22
N GLY A 115 11.06 -12.46 1.25
CA GLY A 115 12.50 -12.62 1.39
C GLY A 115 13.09 -13.48 0.28
N SER A 116 14.38 -13.72 0.37
CA SER A 116 15.10 -14.59 -0.55
C SER A 116 15.90 -15.64 0.23
N CYS A 117 16.27 -16.73 -0.42
CA CYS A 117 17.14 -17.73 0.19
C CYS A 117 18.60 -17.22 0.31
N GLY A 118 18.99 -16.19 -0.46
CA GLY A 118 20.36 -15.69 -0.46
C GLY A 118 21.37 -16.81 -0.71
N LYS A 119 22.27 -17.00 0.26
CA LYS A 119 23.26 -18.09 0.23
C LYS A 119 22.79 -19.37 0.95
N GLN A 120 21.56 -19.39 1.43
CA GLN A 120 21.00 -20.55 2.13
C GLN A 120 20.52 -21.61 1.14
N SER A 121 20.48 -22.87 1.57
CA SER A 121 19.78 -23.92 0.84
C SER A 121 18.29 -23.61 0.74
N ARG A 122 17.66 -24.08 -0.31
CA ARG A 122 16.18 -24.02 -0.47
C ARG A 122 15.48 -25.23 0.13
N GLU A 123 16.26 -26.20 0.63
CA GLU A 123 15.78 -27.40 1.29
C GLU A 123 15.68 -27.21 2.80
#